data_d703a74b5b39293e16846deb84824937
#
_entry.id   d703a74b5b39293e16846deb84824937
#
_cell.length_a   1.000
_cell.length_b   1.000
_cell.length_c   1.000
_cell.angle_alpha   90.00
_cell.angle_beta   90.00
_cell.angle_gamma   90.00
#
_symmetry.space_group_name_H-M   'P 1'
#
loop_
_entity.id
_entity.type
_entity.pdbx_description
1 polymer ?
#
loop_
_entity_poly.entity_id
_entity_poly.type
_entity_poly.pdbx_seq_one_letter_code
_entity_poly.pdbx_strand_id
1 'polypeptide(L)'
;MTEPYYQSSNLYLKYSMPQSKYFKLSEEVVDILVAKTQSQNRHFFRLLVAYYFSKVASMMRTNIDTRDRGVIPVNTYVLNLMPSGAGKGFSTNIMEEDVIEGFRLRFLQHILPHYSNLQIIKLASNRQTIDPTLDSTQANDLVQKEYDALGTLAFSFDSGTAPAVKQMRQKLLMANAGSMNLELDEVGSNLTANVEMLNTFLELYDVGKVKQKLTKNTKENTRGEELMGKTPTNMMLFGTPTKLLDGSRVEEEFKQMLETGYARRMLFGFESTISTGKSQTAEELYNALTCTNVDTNIKRIEKLISNLADINKFNTVLTLSKDDTIHLLKYKIMCEKASEDLKAHEDTKKAELAHRYYKALKLAGAYAFVEGSKTITRIHLDSAIQLCEDSGEHFNRVICKEGAYARLARYIAEIGKEVTQVDLIEELPFYKGSESQKKDLLKLAVAWGYKNNIIIRRTYVDDIEFLSGESLKETDINKLQVAYSNDITEGFELNTTDFGQLHKLTGAKDMHYTAHTFIGNYRSGDKAIPGFDLLILDIDGGCSLN
;
A
#
# COMPACT_ATOMS: atom_id res chain seq x y z
N MET A 1 19.85 -12.59 -5.44
CA MET A 1 18.69 -12.45 -4.54
C MET A 1 17.45 -12.75 -5.37
N THR A 2 16.96 -13.99 -5.33
CA THR A 2 15.69 -14.36 -5.95
C THR A 2 14.60 -13.97 -4.99
N GLU A 3 13.79 -12.96 -5.36
CA GLU A 3 12.55 -12.65 -4.65
C GLU A 3 11.67 -13.91 -4.59
N PRO A 4 11.01 -14.19 -3.44
CA PRO A 4 10.12 -15.33 -3.34
C PRO A 4 9.06 -15.25 -4.44
N TYR A 5 8.66 -16.39 -5.00
CA TYR A 5 7.67 -16.56 -6.06
C TYR A 5 6.42 -15.71 -5.80
N TYR A 6 6.44 -14.49 -6.30
CA TYR A 6 5.33 -13.57 -6.29
C TYR A 6 4.43 -13.90 -7.48
N GLN A 7 3.30 -14.53 -7.26
CA GLN A 7 2.26 -14.48 -8.26
C GLN A 7 1.76 -13.03 -8.30
N SER A 8 2.13 -12.32 -9.36
CA SER A 8 1.68 -10.95 -9.58
C SER A 8 0.16 -10.91 -9.54
N SER A 9 -0.40 -10.06 -8.68
CA SER A 9 -1.84 -9.79 -8.64
C SER A 9 -2.26 -8.76 -9.69
N ASN A 10 -1.33 -8.32 -10.54
CA ASN A 10 -1.59 -7.37 -11.60
C ASN A 10 -2.42 -8.02 -12.70
N LEU A 11 -3.64 -7.53 -12.88
CA LEU A 11 -4.58 -8.08 -13.85
C LEU A 11 -4.14 -7.84 -15.28
N TYR A 12 -3.36 -6.79 -15.56
CA TYR A 12 -2.78 -6.57 -16.89
C TYR A 12 -1.86 -7.72 -17.30
N LEU A 13 -1.02 -8.19 -16.36
CA LEU A 13 -0.12 -9.32 -16.60
C LEU A 13 -0.92 -10.63 -16.67
N LYS A 14 -1.86 -10.85 -15.74
CA LYS A 14 -2.65 -12.09 -15.67
C LYS A 14 -3.55 -12.30 -16.91
N TYR A 15 -4.14 -11.23 -17.44
CA TYR A 15 -5.08 -11.30 -18.57
C TYR A 15 -4.52 -10.69 -19.85
N SER A 16 -3.19 -10.48 -19.94
CA SER A 16 -2.49 -9.92 -21.10
C SER A 16 -3.13 -8.62 -21.63
N MET A 17 -3.59 -7.77 -20.72
CA MET A 17 -4.16 -6.48 -21.08
C MET A 17 -3.07 -5.49 -21.43
N PRO A 18 -3.29 -4.59 -22.41
CA PRO A 18 -2.34 -3.52 -22.69
C PRO A 18 -2.26 -2.58 -21.48
N GLN A 19 -1.03 -2.27 -21.06
CA GLN A 19 -0.81 -1.26 -20.01
C GLN A 19 -1.34 0.09 -20.50
N SER A 20 -2.12 0.73 -19.66
CA SER A 20 -2.65 2.07 -19.91
C SER A 20 -1.66 3.14 -19.51
N LYS A 21 -1.82 4.34 -20.06
CA LYS A 21 -1.04 5.49 -19.64
C LYS A 21 -1.66 6.09 -18.37
N TYR A 22 -0.81 6.61 -17.50
CA TYR A 22 -1.29 7.40 -16.37
C TYR A 22 -1.94 8.71 -16.82
N PHE A 23 -2.78 9.28 -15.97
CA PHE A 23 -3.46 10.53 -16.27
C PHE A 23 -2.45 11.67 -16.50
N LYS A 24 -2.54 12.32 -17.65
CA LYS A 24 -1.53 13.27 -18.10
C LYS A 24 -1.24 14.38 -17.11
N LEU A 25 -2.28 15.05 -16.60
CA LEU A 25 -2.11 16.13 -15.62
C LEU A 25 -1.49 15.63 -14.31
N SER A 26 -1.82 14.40 -13.88
CA SER A 26 -1.18 13.77 -12.72
C SER A 26 0.31 13.57 -12.97
N GLU A 27 0.71 13.06 -14.14
CA GLU A 27 2.13 12.87 -14.46
C GLU A 27 2.90 14.19 -14.56
N GLU A 28 2.28 15.25 -15.06
CA GLU A 28 2.89 16.59 -15.06
C GLU A 28 3.22 17.08 -13.63
N VAL A 29 2.32 16.82 -12.65
CA VAL A 29 2.58 17.13 -11.23
C VAL A 29 3.65 16.19 -10.66
N VAL A 30 3.61 14.90 -11.00
CA VAL A 30 4.62 13.91 -10.60
C VAL A 30 6.01 14.31 -11.10
N ASP A 31 6.12 14.78 -12.34
CA ASP A 31 7.39 15.26 -12.90
C ASP A 31 7.96 16.46 -12.11
N ILE A 32 7.09 17.37 -11.70
CA ILE A 32 7.46 18.49 -10.81
C ILE A 32 7.98 17.98 -9.47
N LEU A 33 7.26 17.04 -8.83
CA LEU A 33 7.64 16.48 -7.55
C LEU A 33 8.98 15.73 -7.64
N VAL A 34 9.19 14.94 -8.69
CA VAL A 34 10.48 14.28 -8.97
C VAL A 34 11.59 15.31 -9.14
N ALA A 35 11.36 16.38 -9.92
CA ALA A 35 12.36 17.42 -10.16
C ALA A 35 12.71 18.22 -8.89
N LYS A 36 11.72 18.56 -8.05
CA LYS A 36 11.94 19.34 -6.82
C LYS A 36 12.55 18.50 -5.68
N THR A 37 12.11 17.24 -5.53
CA THR A 37 12.56 16.37 -4.43
C THR A 37 13.77 15.53 -4.78
N GLN A 38 14.14 15.42 -6.06
CA GLN A 38 15.20 14.55 -6.59
C GLN A 38 14.99 13.06 -6.28
N SER A 39 13.78 12.67 -5.85
CA SER A 39 13.39 11.28 -5.61
C SER A 39 12.77 10.66 -6.85
N GLN A 40 13.17 9.43 -7.18
CA GLN A 40 12.66 8.71 -8.33
C GLN A 40 11.44 7.82 -8.02
N ASN A 41 10.93 7.87 -6.81
CA ASN A 41 9.81 7.02 -6.37
C ASN A 41 8.47 7.53 -6.91
N ARG A 42 8.27 7.41 -8.24
CA ARG A 42 7.12 7.97 -8.96
C ARG A 42 5.79 7.44 -8.45
N HIS A 43 5.70 6.17 -8.05
CA HIS A 43 4.45 5.61 -7.55
C HIS A 43 3.97 6.32 -6.26
N PHE A 44 4.90 6.63 -5.35
CA PHE A 44 4.61 7.43 -4.17
C PHE A 44 3.99 8.79 -4.53
N PHE A 45 4.58 9.49 -5.51
CA PHE A 45 4.06 10.80 -5.95
C PHE A 45 2.73 10.67 -6.69
N ARG A 46 2.51 9.61 -7.49
CA ARG A 46 1.21 9.37 -8.14
C ARG A 46 0.09 9.21 -7.12
N LEU A 47 0.34 8.50 -6.03
CA LEU A 47 -0.64 8.35 -4.95
C LEU A 47 -0.87 9.67 -4.20
N LEU A 48 0.18 10.44 -3.96
CA LEU A 48 0.07 11.77 -3.36
C LEU A 48 -0.82 12.67 -4.22
N VAL A 49 -0.56 12.76 -5.52
CA VAL A 49 -1.35 13.55 -6.47
C VAL A 49 -2.80 13.06 -6.55
N ALA A 50 -3.02 11.73 -6.58
CA ALA A 50 -4.35 11.13 -6.59
C ALA A 50 -5.18 11.54 -5.36
N TYR A 51 -4.53 11.58 -4.19
CA TYR A 51 -5.15 12.09 -2.96
C TYR A 51 -5.55 13.56 -3.09
N TYR A 52 -4.64 14.45 -3.51
CA TYR A 52 -4.91 15.87 -3.62
C TYR A 52 -5.97 16.20 -4.69
N PHE A 53 -5.98 15.51 -5.80
CA PHE A 53 -7.03 15.65 -6.81
C PHE A 53 -8.39 15.22 -6.28
N SER A 54 -8.43 14.14 -5.51
CA SER A 54 -9.66 13.69 -4.84
C SER A 54 -10.10 14.66 -3.74
N LYS A 55 -9.16 15.25 -2.99
CA LYS A 55 -9.40 16.27 -1.97
C LYS A 55 -10.07 17.51 -2.59
N VAL A 56 -9.51 18.02 -3.69
CA VAL A 56 -10.08 19.15 -4.44
C VAL A 56 -11.50 18.83 -4.94
N ALA A 57 -11.71 17.68 -5.56
CA ALA A 57 -13.01 17.26 -6.07
C ALA A 57 -14.04 17.08 -4.96
N SER A 58 -13.67 16.48 -3.85
CA SER A 58 -14.58 16.24 -2.72
C SER A 58 -14.89 17.51 -1.92
N MET A 59 -13.95 18.45 -1.82
CA MET A 59 -14.24 19.78 -1.23
C MET A 59 -15.35 20.50 -2.00
N MET A 60 -15.39 20.31 -3.32
CA MET A 60 -16.44 20.85 -4.21
C MET A 60 -17.69 19.97 -4.26
N ARG A 61 -17.81 18.95 -3.39
CA ARG A 61 -18.94 18.02 -3.34
C ARG A 61 -19.22 17.31 -4.67
N THR A 62 -18.17 17.01 -5.44
CA THR A 62 -18.27 16.25 -6.69
C THR A 62 -18.76 14.84 -6.41
N ASN A 63 -19.72 14.38 -7.19
CA ASN A 63 -20.33 13.06 -7.08
C ASN A 63 -20.28 12.32 -8.42
N ILE A 64 -20.49 11.03 -8.38
CA ILE A 64 -20.60 10.17 -9.56
C ILE A 64 -21.99 9.54 -9.53
N ASP A 65 -22.74 9.65 -10.62
CA ASP A 65 -23.99 8.89 -10.80
C ASP A 65 -23.66 7.49 -11.28
N THR A 66 -23.90 6.52 -10.40
CA THR A 66 -23.73 5.10 -10.69
C THR A 66 -25.08 4.44 -10.90
N ARG A 67 -25.20 3.56 -11.89
CA ARG A 67 -26.47 2.90 -12.20
C ARG A 67 -26.95 1.94 -11.10
N ASP A 68 -26.00 1.38 -10.33
CA ASP A 68 -26.25 0.34 -9.32
C ASP A 68 -26.32 0.85 -7.89
N ARG A 69 -25.59 1.91 -7.55
CA ARG A 69 -25.45 2.44 -6.16
C ARG A 69 -26.00 3.84 -5.97
N GLY A 70 -26.61 4.41 -7.01
CA GLY A 70 -27.04 5.79 -7.04
C GLY A 70 -25.84 6.76 -7.03
N VAL A 71 -26.05 7.95 -6.49
CA VAL A 71 -25.03 9.01 -6.46
C VAL A 71 -24.06 8.79 -5.31
N ILE A 72 -22.77 8.62 -5.63
CA ILE A 72 -21.69 8.40 -4.67
C ILE A 72 -20.67 9.55 -4.70
N PRO A 73 -20.01 9.91 -3.57
CA PRO A 73 -19.01 10.97 -3.56
C PRO A 73 -17.70 10.52 -4.21
N VAL A 74 -17.00 11.47 -4.82
CA VAL A 74 -15.58 11.33 -5.17
C VAL A 74 -14.76 11.48 -3.90
N ASN A 75 -13.96 10.47 -3.56
CA ASN A 75 -13.05 10.49 -2.42
C ASN A 75 -12.04 9.34 -2.52
N THR A 76 -10.88 9.49 -1.90
CA THR A 76 -9.80 8.50 -1.96
C THR A 76 -9.11 8.36 -0.61
N TYR A 77 -8.78 7.12 -0.25
CA TYR A 77 -7.91 6.79 0.89
C TYR A 77 -6.59 6.26 0.36
N VAL A 78 -5.50 6.72 0.92
CA VAL A 78 -4.12 6.37 0.52
C VAL A 78 -3.31 6.00 1.75
N LEU A 79 -2.52 4.95 1.63
CA LEU A 79 -1.46 4.59 2.56
C LEU A 79 -0.13 4.57 1.81
N ASN A 80 0.78 5.47 2.18
CA ASN A 80 2.08 5.59 1.56
C ASN A 80 3.20 5.27 2.56
N LEU A 81 3.84 4.13 2.39
CA LEU A 81 4.93 3.65 3.24
C LEU A 81 6.27 3.87 2.55
N MET A 82 7.12 4.72 3.15
CA MET A 82 8.44 5.03 2.65
C MET A 82 9.46 5.19 3.77
N PRO A 83 10.75 4.93 3.51
CA PRO A 83 11.81 5.23 4.47
C PRO A 83 11.83 6.69 4.91
N SER A 84 12.39 6.94 6.08
CA SER A 84 12.64 8.30 6.54
C SER A 84 13.64 9.00 5.61
N GLY A 85 13.45 10.30 5.36
CA GLY A 85 14.30 11.05 4.43
C GLY A 85 13.93 10.95 2.95
N ALA A 86 12.88 10.23 2.59
CA ALA A 86 12.43 10.07 1.19
C ALA A 86 11.68 11.29 0.59
N GLY A 87 11.68 12.43 1.28
CA GLY A 87 11.06 13.66 0.78
C GLY A 87 9.55 13.77 1.04
N LYS A 88 8.98 12.98 1.95
CA LYS A 88 7.54 12.99 2.28
C LYS A 88 7.03 14.40 2.60
N GLY A 89 7.58 15.03 3.64
CA GLY A 89 7.16 16.36 4.08
C GLY A 89 7.36 17.42 3.00
N PHE A 90 8.49 17.39 2.29
CA PHE A 90 8.76 18.37 1.24
C PHE A 90 7.77 18.25 0.06
N SER A 91 7.47 17.02 -0.40
CA SER A 91 6.48 16.81 -1.46
C SER A 91 5.06 17.21 -1.03
N THR A 92 4.71 16.99 0.23
CA THR A 92 3.43 17.44 0.80
C THR A 92 3.34 18.96 0.82
N ASN A 93 4.42 19.65 1.25
CA ASN A 93 4.46 21.11 1.24
C ASN A 93 4.31 21.70 -0.16
N ILE A 94 4.98 21.13 -1.17
CA ILE A 94 4.79 21.55 -2.57
C ILE A 94 3.32 21.42 -2.99
N MET A 95 2.66 20.32 -2.63
CA MET A 95 1.24 20.14 -2.95
C MET A 95 0.36 21.16 -2.24
N GLU A 96 0.58 21.40 -0.95
CA GLU A 96 -0.24 22.31 -0.14
C GLU A 96 -0.02 23.80 -0.49
N GLU A 97 1.24 24.22 -0.65
CA GLU A 97 1.61 25.63 -0.78
C GLU A 97 1.69 26.07 -2.24
N ASP A 98 2.21 25.21 -3.14
CA ASP A 98 2.45 25.58 -4.53
C ASP A 98 1.33 25.13 -5.49
N VAL A 99 0.61 24.04 -5.17
CA VAL A 99 -0.36 23.45 -6.10
C VAL A 99 -1.80 23.77 -5.72
N ILE A 100 -2.20 23.62 -4.45
CA ILE A 100 -3.61 23.74 -4.05
C ILE A 100 -3.93 25.00 -3.22
N GLU A 101 -2.95 25.81 -2.84
CA GLU A 101 -3.17 26.99 -1.99
C GLU A 101 -4.19 27.95 -2.59
N GLY A 102 -4.06 28.30 -3.86
CA GLY A 102 -5.03 29.18 -4.54
C GLY A 102 -6.45 28.61 -4.55
N PHE A 103 -6.60 27.28 -4.69
CA PHE A 103 -7.89 26.61 -4.54
C PHE A 103 -8.42 26.74 -3.11
N ARG A 104 -7.59 26.46 -2.10
CA ARG A 104 -7.94 26.54 -0.68
C ARG A 104 -8.46 27.93 -0.32
N LEU A 105 -7.72 28.96 -0.70
CA LEU A 105 -8.12 30.35 -0.43
C LEU A 105 -9.45 30.71 -1.09
N ARG A 106 -9.62 30.39 -2.38
CA ARG A 106 -10.88 30.66 -3.09
C ARG A 106 -12.06 29.87 -2.51
N PHE A 107 -11.84 28.61 -2.15
CA PHE A 107 -12.87 27.80 -1.52
C PHE A 107 -13.34 28.40 -0.19
N LEU A 108 -12.42 28.77 0.70
CA LEU A 108 -12.72 29.33 2.00
C LEU A 108 -13.35 30.74 1.92
N GLN A 109 -12.92 31.54 0.94
CA GLN A 109 -13.41 32.94 0.80
C GLN A 109 -14.73 33.05 0.04
N HIS A 110 -15.01 32.17 -0.90
CA HIS A 110 -16.16 32.33 -1.80
C HIS A 110 -17.13 31.15 -1.75
N ILE A 111 -16.62 29.89 -1.87
CA ILE A 111 -17.50 28.73 -2.00
C ILE A 111 -18.15 28.35 -0.68
N LEU A 112 -17.37 28.21 0.37
CA LEU A 112 -17.86 27.84 1.70
C LEU A 112 -18.85 28.81 2.26
N PRO A 113 -18.62 30.15 2.30
CA PRO A 113 -19.58 31.10 2.80
C PRO A 113 -20.88 31.13 1.98
N HIS A 114 -20.79 31.07 0.66
CA HIS A 114 -21.95 31.06 -0.22
C HIS A 114 -22.89 29.89 0.09
N TYR A 115 -22.38 28.66 0.12
CA TYR A 115 -23.22 27.47 0.34
C TYR A 115 -23.63 27.29 1.79
N SER A 116 -22.79 27.67 2.77
CA SER A 116 -23.18 27.64 4.19
C SER A 116 -24.34 28.61 4.47
N ASN A 117 -24.31 29.82 3.94
CA ASN A 117 -25.41 30.79 4.11
C ASN A 117 -26.71 30.26 3.49
N LEU A 118 -26.66 29.70 2.27
CA LEU A 118 -27.86 29.12 1.64
C LEU A 118 -28.44 27.97 2.48
N GLN A 119 -27.59 27.12 3.03
CA GLN A 119 -28.03 25.98 3.84
C GLN A 119 -28.56 26.41 5.20
N ILE A 120 -27.96 27.41 5.86
CA ILE A 120 -28.42 28.00 7.11
C ILE A 120 -29.84 28.57 6.95
N ILE A 121 -30.08 29.33 5.88
CA ILE A 121 -31.43 29.85 5.56
C ILE A 121 -32.45 28.73 5.39
N LYS A 122 -32.07 27.67 4.68
CA LYS A 122 -32.91 26.47 4.49
C LYS A 122 -33.22 25.77 5.81
N LEU A 123 -32.22 25.57 6.67
CA LEU A 123 -32.39 24.97 7.99
C LEU A 123 -33.28 25.87 8.90
N ALA A 124 -33.12 27.18 8.87
CA ALA A 124 -33.95 28.13 9.59
C ALA A 124 -35.42 28.05 9.15
N SER A 125 -35.66 28.00 7.85
CA SER A 125 -37.03 27.81 7.30
C SER A 125 -37.65 26.46 7.74
N ASN A 126 -36.89 25.40 7.76
CA ASN A 126 -37.37 24.10 8.27
C ASN A 126 -37.72 24.18 9.75
N ARG A 127 -36.92 24.86 10.59
CA ARG A 127 -37.22 25.06 12.02
C ARG A 127 -38.50 25.87 12.24
N GLN A 128 -38.66 26.94 11.48
CA GLN A 128 -39.88 27.74 11.54
C GLN A 128 -41.13 26.91 11.17
N THR A 129 -40.98 25.95 10.22
CA THR A 129 -42.06 25.04 9.87
C THR A 129 -42.41 24.07 11.02
N ILE A 130 -41.39 23.64 11.79
CA ILE A 130 -41.57 22.71 12.92
C ILE A 130 -42.09 23.46 14.15
N ASP A 131 -41.56 24.67 14.40
CA ASP A 131 -41.99 25.56 15.50
C ASP A 131 -42.49 26.90 14.94
N PRO A 132 -43.78 27.03 14.67
CA PRO A 132 -44.40 28.25 14.15
C PRO A 132 -44.35 29.45 15.10
N THR A 133 -43.92 29.28 16.35
CA THR A 133 -43.76 30.38 17.31
C THR A 133 -42.49 31.22 17.05
N LEU A 134 -41.55 30.67 16.28
CA LEU A 134 -40.32 31.35 15.90
C LEU A 134 -40.60 32.25 14.67
N ASP A 135 -40.17 33.50 14.75
CA ASP A 135 -40.09 34.32 13.55
C ASP A 135 -38.85 33.93 12.70
N SER A 136 -38.83 34.38 11.44
CA SER A 136 -37.75 34.00 10.50
C SER A 136 -36.36 34.50 10.95
N THR A 137 -36.29 35.65 11.65
CA THR A 137 -35.05 36.23 12.16
C THR A 137 -34.53 35.38 13.33
N GLN A 138 -35.41 35.07 14.29
CA GLN A 138 -35.09 34.22 15.43
C GLN A 138 -34.62 32.83 14.98
N ALA A 139 -35.32 32.21 14.04
CA ALA A 139 -34.93 30.91 13.49
C ALA A 139 -33.53 30.95 12.81
N ASN A 140 -33.25 32.01 12.05
CA ASN A 140 -31.97 32.21 11.41
C ASN A 140 -30.84 32.41 12.42
N ASP A 141 -31.05 33.24 13.43
CA ASP A 141 -30.08 33.54 14.49
C ASP A 141 -29.73 32.28 15.30
N LEU A 142 -30.72 31.43 15.58
CA LEU A 142 -30.52 30.17 16.28
C LEU A 142 -29.63 29.21 15.45
N VAL A 143 -29.93 29.03 14.18
CA VAL A 143 -29.14 28.14 13.30
C VAL A 143 -27.72 28.69 13.09
N GLN A 144 -27.59 30.02 12.94
CA GLN A 144 -26.29 30.66 12.79
C GLN A 144 -25.43 30.47 14.05
N LYS A 145 -26.00 30.69 15.26
CA LYS A 145 -25.28 30.45 16.51
C LYS A 145 -24.82 28.99 16.66
N GLU A 146 -25.64 28.01 16.28
CA GLU A 146 -25.25 26.61 16.29
C GLU A 146 -24.12 26.36 15.32
N TYR A 147 -24.21 26.91 14.10
CA TYR A 147 -23.15 26.77 13.10
C TYR A 147 -21.81 27.33 13.58
N ASP A 148 -21.85 28.52 14.22
CA ASP A 148 -20.65 29.19 14.72
C ASP A 148 -20.07 28.48 15.95
N ALA A 149 -20.91 27.91 16.82
CA ALA A 149 -20.48 27.10 17.97
C ALA A 149 -19.70 25.84 17.58
N LEU A 150 -19.85 25.36 16.35
CA LEU A 150 -19.07 24.22 15.83
C LEU A 150 -17.61 24.58 15.47
N GLY A 151 -17.21 25.84 15.67
CA GLY A 151 -15.85 26.31 15.40
C GLY A 151 -15.54 26.51 13.90
N THR A 152 -14.28 26.70 13.57
CA THR A 152 -13.82 26.89 12.20
C THR A 152 -13.72 25.55 11.44
N LEU A 153 -13.89 25.60 10.12
CA LEU A 153 -13.66 24.43 9.28
C LEU A 153 -12.15 24.17 9.17
N ALA A 154 -11.69 22.99 9.58
CA ALA A 154 -10.36 22.52 9.26
C ALA A 154 -10.36 21.98 7.81
N PHE A 155 -9.52 22.56 6.96
CA PHE A 155 -9.37 22.10 5.57
C PHE A 155 -8.71 20.72 5.51
N SER A 156 -7.75 20.47 6.41
CA SER A 156 -7.11 19.18 6.71
C SER A 156 -6.81 19.09 8.20
N PHE A 157 -6.67 17.90 8.72
CA PHE A 157 -6.26 17.65 10.10
C PHE A 157 -5.48 16.33 10.20
N ASP A 158 -4.55 16.27 11.16
CA ASP A 158 -3.67 15.11 11.39
C ASP A 158 -4.15 14.21 12.53
N SER A 159 -4.90 14.76 13.46
CA SER A 159 -5.37 14.06 14.64
C SER A 159 -6.71 14.60 15.11
N GLY A 160 -7.41 13.82 15.90
CA GLY A 160 -8.68 14.27 16.48
C GLY A 160 -9.34 13.17 17.30
N THR A 161 -10.10 13.59 18.32
CA THR A 161 -10.98 12.68 19.05
C THR A 161 -12.23 12.37 18.22
N ALA A 162 -12.85 11.22 18.45
CA ALA A 162 -14.09 10.88 17.76
C ALA A 162 -15.22 11.91 17.93
N PRO A 163 -15.39 12.57 19.11
CA PRO A 163 -16.31 13.70 19.24
C PRO A 163 -15.96 14.87 18.33
N ALA A 164 -14.69 15.27 18.22
CA ALA A 164 -14.25 16.35 17.34
C ALA A 164 -14.51 16.04 15.85
N VAL A 165 -14.28 14.81 15.42
CA VAL A 165 -14.60 14.34 14.06
C VAL A 165 -16.12 14.42 13.80
N LYS A 166 -16.95 14.03 14.77
CA LYS A 166 -18.41 14.14 14.65
C LYS A 166 -18.86 15.62 14.59
N GLN A 167 -18.26 16.48 15.39
CA GLN A 167 -18.51 17.93 15.38
C GLN A 167 -18.12 18.54 14.02
N MET A 168 -16.95 18.20 13.49
CA MET A 168 -16.52 18.64 12.16
C MET A 168 -17.50 18.14 11.08
N ARG A 169 -17.93 16.88 11.15
CA ARG A 169 -18.94 16.36 10.22
C ARG A 169 -20.24 17.14 10.30
N GLN A 170 -20.72 17.50 11.51
CA GLN A 170 -21.92 18.31 11.71
C GLN A 170 -21.75 19.70 11.07
N LYS A 171 -20.59 20.34 11.24
CA LYS A 171 -20.25 21.61 10.57
C LYS A 171 -20.38 21.51 9.05
N LEU A 172 -19.81 20.46 8.46
CA LEU A 172 -19.85 20.19 7.01
C LEU A 172 -21.26 19.88 6.49
N LEU A 173 -22.10 19.26 7.31
CA LEU A 173 -23.51 19.01 6.96
C LEU A 173 -24.33 20.31 7.02
N MET A 174 -24.12 21.15 8.04
CA MET A 174 -24.75 22.46 8.14
C MET A 174 -24.28 23.42 7.06
N ALA A 175 -23.03 23.36 6.65
CA ALA A 175 -22.52 24.12 5.51
C ALA A 175 -22.98 23.57 4.16
N ASN A 176 -23.30 22.28 4.10
CA ASN A 176 -23.49 21.50 2.87
C ASN A 176 -22.34 21.66 1.85
N ALA A 177 -21.14 21.92 2.32
CA ALA A 177 -19.94 22.13 1.51
C ALA A 177 -18.72 21.50 2.18
N GLY A 178 -17.66 21.25 1.40
CA GLY A 178 -16.41 20.70 1.90
C GLY A 178 -16.42 19.20 2.16
N SER A 179 -15.27 18.66 2.56
CA SER A 179 -15.02 17.26 2.89
C SER A 179 -14.17 17.16 4.16
N MET A 180 -14.14 15.98 4.78
CA MET A 180 -13.21 15.69 5.86
C MET A 180 -11.93 15.12 5.26
N ASN A 181 -10.78 15.72 5.56
CA ASN A 181 -9.49 15.33 5.01
C ASN A 181 -8.52 15.02 6.16
N LEU A 182 -8.27 13.74 6.38
CA LEU A 182 -7.34 13.24 7.39
C LEU A 182 -5.97 13.01 6.77
N GLU A 183 -4.93 13.61 7.33
CA GLU A 183 -3.55 13.52 6.86
C GLU A 183 -2.63 13.19 8.03
N LEU A 184 -2.27 11.91 8.17
CA LEU A 184 -1.41 11.42 9.26
C LEU A 184 0.02 11.22 8.74
N ASP A 185 0.98 11.94 9.33
CA ASP A 185 2.37 11.88 8.91
C ASP A 185 3.11 10.61 9.36
N GLU A 186 2.71 10.01 10.49
CA GLU A 186 3.31 8.77 10.99
C GLU A 186 2.22 7.87 11.61
N VAL A 187 1.73 6.92 10.81
CA VAL A 187 0.64 6.02 11.21
C VAL A 187 1.06 5.08 12.34
N GLY A 188 2.32 4.67 12.39
CA GLY A 188 2.81 3.68 13.35
C GLY A 188 2.72 4.14 14.80
N SER A 189 2.90 5.43 15.10
CA SER A 189 2.80 5.99 16.45
C SER A 189 1.37 6.32 16.87
N ASN A 190 0.45 6.47 15.93
CA ASN A 190 -0.89 7.01 16.14
C ASN A 190 -2.02 6.00 15.95
N LEU A 191 -1.71 4.75 15.55
CA LEU A 191 -2.73 3.78 15.18
C LEU A 191 -3.66 3.44 16.36
N THR A 192 -3.09 3.14 17.51
CA THR A 192 -3.83 2.74 18.72
C THR A 192 -4.66 3.89 19.29
N ALA A 193 -4.15 5.14 19.20
CA ALA A 193 -4.83 6.31 19.72
C ALA A 193 -6.06 6.72 18.88
N ASN A 194 -6.14 6.28 17.62
CA ASN A 194 -7.11 6.79 16.65
C ASN A 194 -8.13 5.74 16.16
N VAL A 195 -8.23 4.58 16.78
CA VAL A 195 -9.11 3.47 16.32
C VAL A 195 -10.56 3.89 16.13
N GLU A 196 -11.14 4.67 17.08
CA GLU A 196 -12.54 5.11 16.99
C GLU A 196 -12.74 6.11 15.85
N MET A 197 -11.79 6.99 15.62
CA MET A 197 -11.78 7.92 14.49
C MET A 197 -11.71 7.14 13.16
N LEU A 198 -10.79 6.20 13.06
CA LEU A 198 -10.64 5.34 11.88
C LEU A 198 -11.93 4.57 11.58
N ASN A 199 -12.61 4.00 12.58
CA ASN A 199 -13.90 3.35 12.38
C ASN A 199 -14.96 4.28 11.77
N THR A 200 -14.97 5.56 12.15
CA THR A 200 -15.87 6.56 11.57
C THR A 200 -15.53 6.81 10.09
N PHE A 201 -14.27 6.91 9.73
CA PHE A 201 -13.82 7.06 8.34
C PHE A 201 -14.16 5.82 7.50
N LEU A 202 -14.08 4.63 8.09
CA LEU A 202 -14.46 3.39 7.41
C LEU A 202 -15.92 3.39 6.96
N GLU A 203 -16.84 3.90 7.80
CA GLU A 203 -18.26 4.02 7.48
C GLU A 203 -18.51 5.10 6.39
N LEU A 204 -17.75 6.19 6.43
CA LEU A 204 -17.96 7.35 5.54
C LEU A 204 -17.45 7.14 4.11
N TYR A 205 -16.53 6.19 3.88
CA TYR A 205 -15.88 6.01 2.57
C TYR A 205 -16.84 5.78 1.41
N ASP A 206 -17.80 4.86 1.59
CA ASP A 206 -18.59 4.35 0.46
C ASP A 206 -19.55 5.41 -0.08
N VAL A 207 -20.38 5.98 0.81
CA VAL A 207 -21.46 6.92 0.43
C VAL A 207 -21.48 8.22 1.25
N GLY A 208 -20.52 8.43 2.14
CA GLY A 208 -20.45 9.62 3.00
C GLY A 208 -21.49 9.63 4.13
N LYS A 209 -22.02 8.48 4.53
CA LYS A 209 -23.03 8.38 5.60
C LYS A 209 -22.48 7.55 6.77
N VAL A 210 -22.81 7.95 7.99
CA VAL A 210 -22.57 7.18 9.22
C VAL A 210 -23.90 6.65 9.72
N LYS A 211 -23.92 5.39 10.16
CA LYS A 211 -25.09 4.83 10.83
C LYS A 211 -25.30 5.50 12.17
N GLN A 212 -26.55 5.84 12.47
CA GLN A 212 -26.89 6.43 13.77
C GLN A 212 -26.70 5.40 14.87
N LYS A 213 -25.99 5.83 15.92
CA LYS A 213 -25.92 5.06 17.16
C LYS A 213 -27.04 5.56 18.10
N LEU A 214 -27.86 4.64 18.58
CA LEU A 214 -28.83 4.96 19.64
C LEU A 214 -28.04 5.40 20.88
N THR A 215 -28.27 6.63 21.31
CA THR A 215 -27.72 7.19 22.56
C THR A 215 -28.87 7.52 23.48
N LYS A 216 -28.67 7.33 24.78
CA LYS A 216 -29.67 7.72 25.79
C LYS A 216 -29.94 9.22 25.69
N ASN A 217 -31.20 9.61 25.53
CA ASN A 217 -31.59 11.03 25.58
C ASN A 217 -31.39 11.55 27.00
N THR A 218 -30.53 12.55 27.15
CA THR A 218 -30.41 13.36 28.35
C THR A 218 -30.96 14.78 28.06
N LYS A 219 -31.41 15.48 29.10
CA LYS A 219 -31.94 16.86 28.95
C LYS A 219 -30.96 17.83 28.28
N GLU A 220 -29.66 17.51 28.33
CA GLU A 220 -28.58 18.31 27.68
C GLU A 220 -28.27 17.85 26.24
N ASN A 221 -28.78 16.71 25.79
CA ASN A 221 -28.60 16.13 24.46
C ASN A 221 -29.92 16.03 23.69
N THR A 222 -30.81 17.00 23.82
CA THR A 222 -31.94 17.15 22.88
C THR A 222 -31.33 17.50 21.52
N ARG A 223 -31.10 16.50 20.69
CA ARG A 223 -30.81 16.75 19.28
C ARG A 223 -32.07 17.33 18.64
N GLY A 224 -32.09 18.62 18.45
CA GLY A 224 -32.90 19.22 17.42
C GLY A 224 -32.55 18.52 16.11
N GLU A 225 -33.40 18.54 15.13
CA GLU A 225 -33.33 18.01 13.78
C GLU A 225 -32.10 17.18 13.43
N GLU A 226 -32.32 15.98 12.95
CA GLU A 226 -31.26 15.16 12.34
C GLU A 226 -30.76 15.81 11.05
N LEU A 227 -29.55 16.31 11.06
CA LEU A 227 -28.89 16.76 9.85
C LEU A 227 -28.61 15.54 8.97
N MET A 228 -29.50 15.30 8.03
CA MET A 228 -29.34 14.24 7.04
C MET A 228 -28.45 14.72 5.89
N GLY A 229 -27.47 13.91 5.50
CA GLY A 229 -26.62 14.25 4.37
C GLY A 229 -25.43 13.33 4.20
N LYS A 230 -24.69 13.61 3.14
CA LYS A 230 -23.45 12.91 2.81
C LYS A 230 -22.25 13.82 3.12
N THR A 231 -21.20 13.26 3.71
CA THR A 231 -19.94 13.98 3.94
C THR A 231 -18.83 13.18 3.27
N PRO A 232 -18.24 13.66 2.16
CA PRO A 232 -17.08 13.05 1.56
C PRO A 232 -15.92 13.02 2.55
N THR A 233 -15.11 11.97 2.50
CA THR A 233 -13.94 11.83 3.36
C THR A 233 -12.74 11.39 2.53
N ASN A 234 -11.59 12.01 2.73
CA ASN A 234 -10.31 11.60 2.18
C ASN A 234 -9.36 11.24 3.32
N MET A 235 -8.42 10.35 3.04
CA MET A 235 -7.43 9.93 4.01
C MET A 235 -6.08 9.75 3.33
N MET A 236 -5.04 10.38 3.89
CA MET A 236 -3.65 10.17 3.54
C MET A 236 -2.91 9.72 4.79
N LEU A 237 -2.39 8.51 4.75
CA LEU A 237 -1.57 7.95 5.82
C LEU A 237 -0.15 7.77 5.33
N PHE A 238 0.79 8.35 6.02
CA PHE A 238 2.20 8.10 5.83
C PHE A 238 2.74 7.21 6.94
N GLY A 239 3.74 6.42 6.63
CA GLY A 239 4.43 5.59 7.61
C GLY A 239 5.82 5.17 7.12
N THR A 240 6.62 4.75 8.10
CA THR A 240 7.96 4.20 7.83
C THR A 240 7.88 2.68 7.90
N PRO A 241 8.23 1.95 6.81
CA PRO A 241 8.10 0.49 6.76
C PRO A 241 8.81 -0.23 7.91
N THR A 242 9.99 0.25 8.32
CA THR A 242 10.77 -0.35 9.41
C THR A 242 10.15 -0.19 10.78
N LYS A 243 9.29 0.83 10.99
CA LYS A 243 8.57 1.05 12.24
C LYS A 243 7.22 0.35 12.27
N LEU A 244 6.55 0.28 11.11
CA LEU A 244 5.20 -0.26 11.03
C LEU A 244 5.18 -1.78 10.82
N LEU A 245 6.22 -2.31 10.16
CA LEU A 245 6.34 -3.72 9.78
C LEU A 245 7.59 -4.34 10.44
N ASP A 246 7.74 -4.16 11.75
CA ASP A 246 8.91 -4.57 12.52
C ASP A 246 8.72 -5.93 13.22
N GLY A 247 7.53 -6.52 13.15
CA GLY A 247 7.17 -7.76 13.86
C GLY A 247 6.67 -7.53 15.28
N SER A 248 6.48 -6.26 15.68
CA SER A 248 5.92 -5.89 16.98
C SER A 248 4.39 -5.87 16.98
N ARG A 249 3.82 -5.53 18.15
CA ARG A 249 2.38 -5.30 18.30
C ARG A 249 1.83 -4.26 17.32
N VAL A 250 2.62 -3.27 16.92
CA VAL A 250 2.21 -2.25 15.95
C VAL A 250 1.90 -2.88 14.58
N GLU A 251 2.70 -3.85 14.15
CA GLU A 251 2.43 -4.59 12.91
C GLU A 251 1.13 -5.40 13.01
N GLU A 252 0.85 -6.02 14.16
CA GLU A 252 -0.40 -6.76 14.36
C GLU A 252 -1.62 -5.83 14.32
N GLU A 253 -1.58 -4.69 15.01
CA GLU A 253 -2.63 -3.68 15.00
C GLU A 253 -2.85 -3.11 13.59
N PHE A 254 -1.77 -2.89 12.84
CA PHE A 254 -1.83 -2.46 11.45
C PHE A 254 -2.49 -3.51 10.55
N LYS A 255 -2.14 -4.78 10.69
CA LYS A 255 -2.79 -5.87 9.94
C LYS A 255 -4.27 -5.97 10.28
N GLN A 256 -4.64 -5.88 11.56
CA GLN A 256 -6.03 -5.83 11.99
C GLN A 256 -6.79 -4.65 11.36
N MET A 257 -6.19 -3.46 11.29
CA MET A 257 -6.79 -2.31 10.60
C MET A 257 -7.07 -2.65 9.13
N LEU A 258 -6.15 -3.26 8.42
CA LEU A 258 -6.36 -3.66 7.02
C LEU A 258 -7.50 -4.68 6.89
N GLU A 259 -7.56 -5.66 7.77
CA GLU A 259 -8.59 -6.72 7.80
C GLU A 259 -9.99 -6.17 8.12
N THR A 260 -10.11 -5.13 8.95
CA THR A 260 -11.41 -4.49 9.25
C THR A 260 -12.06 -3.82 8.04
N GLY A 261 -11.36 -3.76 6.90
CA GLY A 261 -11.89 -3.30 5.63
C GLY A 261 -11.16 -2.11 5.01
N TYR A 262 -10.04 -1.67 5.60
CA TYR A 262 -9.20 -0.64 4.98
C TYR A 262 -8.48 -1.14 3.74
N ALA A 263 -8.06 -2.43 3.70
CA ALA A 263 -7.43 -3.02 2.53
C ALA A 263 -8.23 -2.79 1.24
N ARG A 264 -9.53 -2.97 1.28
CA ARG A 264 -10.42 -2.80 0.11
C ARG A 264 -10.68 -1.35 -0.28
N ARG A 265 -10.36 -0.37 0.58
CA ARG A 265 -10.69 1.05 0.39
C ARG A 265 -9.48 1.91 0.06
N MET A 266 -8.28 1.47 0.45
CA MET A 266 -7.05 2.24 0.28
C MET A 266 -6.34 1.92 -1.02
N LEU A 267 -5.65 2.92 -1.54
CA LEU A 267 -4.55 2.77 -2.48
C LEU A 267 -3.25 2.67 -1.68
N PHE A 268 -2.33 1.83 -2.14
CA PHE A 268 -1.11 1.48 -1.40
C PHE A 268 0.15 1.88 -2.16
N GLY A 269 1.05 2.56 -1.47
CA GLY A 269 2.43 2.76 -1.85
C GLY A 269 3.36 2.11 -0.83
N PHE A 270 4.33 1.37 -1.30
CA PHE A 270 5.33 0.72 -0.47
C PHE A 270 6.69 0.73 -1.14
N GLU A 271 7.64 1.38 -0.51
CA GLU A 271 9.04 1.35 -0.91
C GLU A 271 9.92 1.05 0.31
N SER A 272 10.82 0.09 0.17
CA SER A 272 11.74 -0.30 1.24
C SER A 272 13.04 0.51 1.22
N THR A 273 13.35 1.12 0.08
CA THR A 273 14.58 1.89 -0.16
C THR A 273 14.27 3.23 -0.79
N ILE A 274 15.14 4.19 -0.57
CA ILE A 274 15.07 5.48 -1.27
C ILE A 274 15.71 5.30 -2.64
N SER A 275 14.94 5.47 -3.70
CA SER A 275 15.48 5.53 -5.05
C SER A 275 15.96 6.95 -5.32
N THR A 276 17.24 7.18 -5.15
CA THR A 276 17.90 8.39 -5.65
C THR A 276 18.25 8.19 -7.11
N GLY A 277 18.17 9.27 -7.90
CA GLY A 277 18.62 9.25 -9.29
C GLY A 277 20.09 8.79 -9.44
N LYS A 278 20.54 8.61 -10.68
CA LYS A 278 21.94 8.33 -10.98
C LYS A 278 22.81 9.37 -10.26
N SER A 279 24.01 8.94 -9.81
CA SER A 279 25.01 9.83 -9.22
C SER A 279 25.16 11.08 -10.09
N GLN A 280 24.61 12.20 -9.61
CA GLN A 280 24.66 13.49 -10.29
C GLN A 280 25.86 14.28 -9.75
N THR A 281 26.50 15.04 -10.61
CA THR A 281 27.45 16.04 -10.14
C THR A 281 26.72 17.16 -9.39
N ALA A 282 27.42 17.88 -8.51
CA ALA A 282 26.84 19.02 -7.82
C ALA A 282 26.29 20.10 -8.78
N GLU A 283 26.91 20.25 -9.93
CA GLU A 283 26.50 21.19 -10.99
C GLU A 283 25.21 20.73 -11.68
N GLU A 284 25.07 19.43 -12.01
CA GLU A 284 23.84 18.88 -12.56
C GLU A 284 22.68 19.02 -11.58
N LEU A 285 22.92 18.75 -10.30
CA LEU A 285 21.95 18.94 -9.24
C LEU A 285 21.51 20.40 -9.11
N TYR A 286 22.47 21.34 -9.08
CA TYR A 286 22.19 22.76 -9.05
C TYR A 286 21.32 23.20 -10.24
N ASN A 287 21.68 22.79 -11.45
CA ASN A 287 20.92 23.11 -12.67
C ASN A 287 19.49 22.53 -12.62
N ALA A 288 19.33 21.33 -12.11
CA ALA A 288 18.01 20.72 -11.93
C ALA A 288 17.14 21.48 -10.92
N LEU A 289 17.72 21.89 -9.78
CA LEU A 289 17.02 22.64 -8.73
C LEU A 289 16.68 24.09 -9.13
N THR A 290 17.47 24.70 -10.00
CA THR A 290 17.28 26.10 -10.48
C THR A 290 16.54 26.20 -11.80
N CYS A 291 15.97 25.08 -12.30
CA CYS A 291 15.27 25.05 -13.58
C CYS A 291 13.97 25.87 -13.55
N THR A 292 13.93 27.01 -14.24
CA THR A 292 12.79 27.93 -14.29
C THR A 292 11.54 27.31 -14.96
N ASN A 293 11.70 26.27 -15.80
CA ASN A 293 10.59 25.60 -16.44
C ASN A 293 9.68 24.88 -15.42
N VAL A 294 10.24 24.36 -14.33
CA VAL A 294 9.48 23.70 -13.24
C VAL A 294 8.55 24.71 -12.59
N ASP A 295 9.04 25.90 -12.25
CA ASP A 295 8.26 26.95 -11.59
C ASP A 295 7.14 27.49 -12.49
N THR A 296 7.38 27.59 -13.79
CA THR A 296 6.36 27.98 -14.78
C THR A 296 5.25 26.94 -14.86
N ASN A 297 5.59 25.66 -14.85
CA ASN A 297 4.60 24.56 -14.85
C ASN A 297 3.80 24.53 -13.55
N ILE A 298 4.41 24.74 -12.39
CA ILE A 298 3.72 24.84 -11.10
C ILE A 298 2.66 25.94 -11.15
N LYS A 299 3.02 27.16 -11.54
CA LYS A 299 2.09 28.28 -11.66
C LYS A 299 0.93 28.01 -12.60
N ARG A 300 1.18 27.32 -13.73
CA ARG A 300 0.13 26.91 -14.68
C ARG A 300 -0.84 25.93 -14.04
N ILE A 301 -0.33 24.92 -13.32
CA ILE A 301 -1.13 23.90 -12.64
C ILE A 301 -1.90 24.52 -11.46
N GLU A 302 -1.24 25.33 -10.62
CA GLU A 302 -1.88 26.09 -9.54
C GLU A 302 -3.07 26.89 -10.04
N LYS A 303 -2.90 27.67 -11.13
CA LYS A 303 -3.97 28.44 -11.74
C LYS A 303 -5.12 27.56 -12.23
N LEU A 304 -4.83 26.41 -12.82
CA LEU A 304 -5.82 25.45 -13.28
C LEU A 304 -6.63 24.90 -12.08
N ILE A 305 -5.94 24.44 -11.04
CA ILE A 305 -6.57 23.89 -9.81
C ILE A 305 -7.36 24.98 -9.08
N SER A 306 -6.80 26.18 -8.94
CA SER A 306 -7.46 27.33 -8.31
C SER A 306 -8.79 27.68 -8.99
N ASN A 307 -8.89 27.58 -10.30
CA ASN A 307 -10.10 27.83 -11.09
C ASN A 307 -11.19 26.74 -10.90
N LEU A 308 -10.90 25.66 -10.22
CA LEU A 308 -11.91 24.66 -9.87
C LEU A 308 -12.80 25.11 -8.69
N ALA A 309 -12.32 26.03 -7.86
CA ALA A 309 -13.14 26.70 -6.82
C ALA A 309 -14.07 27.75 -7.49
N ASP A 310 -15.09 27.26 -8.18
CA ASP A 310 -16.09 28.03 -8.90
C ASP A 310 -17.50 27.55 -8.51
N ILE A 311 -18.39 28.49 -8.22
CA ILE A 311 -19.79 28.22 -7.83
C ILE A 311 -20.48 27.30 -8.86
N ASN A 312 -20.21 27.49 -10.14
CA ASN A 312 -20.82 26.69 -11.23
C ASN A 312 -20.30 25.26 -11.30
N LYS A 313 -19.17 24.96 -10.64
CA LYS A 313 -18.59 23.62 -10.55
C LYS A 313 -18.93 22.89 -9.26
N PHE A 314 -19.56 23.58 -8.33
CA PHE A 314 -19.95 22.99 -7.05
C PHE A 314 -21.06 21.94 -7.23
N ASN A 315 -20.97 20.86 -6.46
CA ASN A 315 -21.92 19.73 -6.47
C ASN A 315 -22.12 19.11 -7.86
N THR A 316 -21.06 19.11 -8.68
CA THR A 316 -21.07 18.49 -10.00
C THR A 316 -21.35 16.99 -9.86
N VAL A 317 -22.31 16.48 -10.63
CA VAL A 317 -22.58 15.04 -10.74
C VAL A 317 -22.00 14.56 -12.07
N LEU A 318 -20.96 13.73 -11.97
CA LEU A 318 -20.29 13.11 -13.11
C LEU A 318 -21.08 11.91 -13.59
N THR A 319 -21.15 11.72 -14.90
CA THR A 319 -21.83 10.60 -15.55
C THR A 319 -20.84 9.76 -16.36
N LEU A 320 -21.24 8.53 -16.68
CA LEU A 320 -20.52 7.64 -17.60
C LEU A 320 -21.40 7.34 -18.82
N SER A 321 -20.76 7.23 -19.98
CA SER A 321 -21.42 6.67 -21.16
C SER A 321 -21.75 5.18 -20.94
N LYS A 322 -22.61 4.63 -21.79
CA LYS A 322 -22.90 3.19 -21.76
C LYS A 322 -21.63 2.36 -22.00
N ASP A 323 -20.80 2.77 -22.96
CA ASP A 323 -19.59 2.04 -23.33
C ASP A 323 -18.53 2.10 -22.25
N ASP A 324 -18.35 3.25 -21.60
CA ASP A 324 -17.45 3.42 -20.46
C ASP A 324 -17.94 2.64 -19.22
N THR A 325 -19.27 2.61 -19.01
CA THR A 325 -19.86 1.78 -17.95
C THR A 325 -19.59 0.29 -18.21
N ILE A 326 -19.79 -0.18 -19.45
CA ILE A 326 -19.50 -1.58 -19.82
C ILE A 326 -18.01 -1.88 -19.62
N HIS A 327 -17.13 -0.96 -19.95
CA HIS A 327 -15.70 -1.14 -19.72
C HIS A 327 -15.36 -1.31 -18.23
N LEU A 328 -15.89 -0.44 -17.38
CA LEU A 328 -15.73 -0.55 -15.94
C LEU A 328 -16.29 -1.88 -15.39
N LEU A 329 -17.44 -2.33 -15.90
CA LEU A 329 -18.03 -3.61 -15.50
C LEU A 329 -17.20 -4.81 -15.96
N LYS A 330 -16.56 -4.75 -17.13
CA LYS A 330 -15.59 -5.77 -17.55
C LYS A 330 -14.42 -5.86 -16.57
N TYR A 331 -13.87 -4.73 -16.17
CA TYR A 331 -12.81 -4.68 -15.17
C TYR A 331 -13.29 -5.22 -13.81
N LYS A 332 -14.51 -4.88 -13.37
CA LYS A 332 -15.14 -5.45 -12.17
C LYS A 332 -15.18 -6.98 -12.21
N ILE A 333 -15.69 -7.54 -13.30
CA ILE A 333 -15.79 -9.01 -13.49
C ILE A 333 -14.40 -9.66 -13.44
N MET A 334 -13.38 -9.02 -14.00
CA MET A 334 -12.00 -9.51 -13.93
C MET A 334 -11.45 -9.48 -12.50
N CYS A 335 -11.72 -8.42 -11.74
CA CYS A 335 -11.34 -8.32 -10.32
C CYS A 335 -12.02 -9.44 -9.49
N GLU A 336 -13.32 -9.67 -9.70
CA GLU A 336 -14.10 -10.69 -9.01
C GLU A 336 -13.55 -12.09 -9.30
N LYS A 337 -13.36 -12.45 -10.57
CA LYS A 337 -12.78 -13.74 -10.98
C LYS A 337 -11.38 -13.95 -10.40
N ALA A 338 -10.53 -12.94 -10.48
CA ALA A 338 -9.19 -13.04 -9.92
C ALA A 338 -9.18 -13.20 -8.39
N SER A 339 -10.18 -12.63 -7.69
CA SER A 339 -10.34 -12.81 -6.25
C SER A 339 -10.80 -14.23 -5.88
N GLU A 340 -11.61 -14.87 -6.72
CA GLU A 340 -12.07 -16.26 -6.53
C GLU A 340 -10.91 -17.27 -6.65
N ASP A 341 -9.88 -16.97 -7.45
CA ASP A 341 -8.70 -17.82 -7.62
C ASP A 341 -7.77 -17.84 -6.38
N LEU A 342 -7.95 -16.90 -5.46
CA LEU A 342 -7.16 -16.85 -4.22
C LEU A 342 -7.63 -17.90 -3.20
N LYS A 343 -6.71 -18.33 -2.32
CA LYS A 343 -6.99 -19.33 -1.29
C LYS A 343 -7.99 -18.81 -0.25
N ALA A 344 -8.74 -19.72 0.39
CA ALA A 344 -9.78 -19.38 1.36
C ALA A 344 -9.30 -18.46 2.50
N HIS A 345 -8.06 -18.63 2.96
CA HIS A 345 -7.49 -17.84 4.06
C HIS A 345 -6.90 -16.49 3.65
N GLU A 346 -6.97 -16.10 2.36
CA GLU A 346 -6.45 -14.83 1.86
C GLU A 346 -7.55 -13.74 1.77
N ASP A 347 -8.45 -13.71 2.76
CA ASP A 347 -9.65 -12.86 2.73
C ASP A 347 -9.34 -11.37 2.52
N THR A 348 -8.27 -10.85 3.14
CA THR A 348 -7.87 -9.46 2.99
C THR A 348 -7.43 -9.13 1.56
N LYS A 349 -6.71 -10.05 0.91
CA LYS A 349 -6.32 -9.90 -0.50
C LYS A 349 -7.50 -10.01 -1.44
N LYS A 350 -8.42 -10.96 -1.18
CA LYS A 350 -9.69 -11.08 -1.92
C LYS A 350 -10.49 -9.79 -1.86
N ALA A 351 -10.63 -9.24 -0.66
CA ALA A 351 -11.38 -8.01 -0.44
C ALA A 351 -10.72 -6.80 -1.15
N GLU A 352 -9.40 -6.68 -1.14
CA GLU A 352 -8.67 -5.64 -1.87
C GLU A 352 -8.91 -5.77 -3.37
N LEU A 353 -8.70 -6.95 -3.93
CA LEU A 353 -8.79 -7.23 -5.34
C LEU A 353 -10.22 -7.02 -5.88
N ALA A 354 -11.23 -7.57 -5.22
CA ALA A 354 -12.62 -7.43 -5.63
C ALA A 354 -13.13 -5.97 -5.63
N HIS A 355 -12.49 -5.08 -4.86
CA HIS A 355 -12.89 -3.67 -4.76
C HIS A 355 -12.05 -2.71 -5.58
N ARG A 356 -11.04 -3.16 -6.34
CA ARG A 356 -10.21 -2.28 -7.18
C ARG A 356 -11.03 -1.45 -8.16
N TYR A 357 -12.02 -2.06 -8.81
CA TYR A 357 -12.90 -1.35 -9.73
C TYR A 357 -13.60 -0.14 -9.11
N TYR A 358 -13.97 -0.25 -7.83
CA TYR A 358 -14.65 0.83 -7.12
C TYR A 358 -13.70 1.97 -6.74
N LYS A 359 -12.47 1.65 -6.35
CA LYS A 359 -11.39 2.63 -6.15
C LYS A 359 -11.07 3.35 -7.46
N ALA A 360 -10.95 2.59 -8.57
CA ALA A 360 -10.69 3.15 -9.90
C ALA A 360 -11.81 4.08 -10.36
N LEU A 361 -13.08 3.74 -10.13
CA LEU A 361 -14.21 4.63 -10.45
C LEU A 361 -14.14 5.96 -9.71
N LYS A 362 -13.88 5.92 -8.39
CA LYS A 362 -13.77 7.15 -7.58
C LYS A 362 -12.59 8.01 -8.00
N LEU A 363 -11.45 7.40 -8.29
CA LEU A 363 -10.26 8.10 -8.78
C LEU A 363 -10.47 8.68 -10.18
N ALA A 364 -11.12 7.95 -11.09
CA ALA A 364 -11.49 8.45 -12.41
C ALA A 364 -12.43 9.68 -12.31
N GLY A 365 -13.31 9.69 -11.31
CA GLY A 365 -14.12 10.87 -10.99
C GLY A 365 -13.29 12.08 -10.56
N ALA A 366 -12.23 11.87 -9.77
CA ALA A 366 -11.31 12.95 -9.41
C ALA A 366 -10.57 13.49 -10.64
N TYR A 367 -10.08 12.62 -11.51
CA TYR A 367 -9.42 13.02 -12.77
C TYR A 367 -10.35 13.81 -13.69
N ALA A 368 -11.59 13.32 -13.88
CA ALA A 368 -12.58 14.02 -14.70
C ALA A 368 -12.89 15.42 -14.14
N PHE A 369 -13.07 15.54 -12.82
CA PHE A 369 -13.33 16.83 -12.18
C PHE A 369 -12.18 17.82 -12.36
N VAL A 370 -10.94 17.38 -12.14
CA VAL A 370 -9.75 18.24 -12.26
C VAL A 370 -9.50 18.66 -13.70
N GLU A 371 -9.84 17.83 -14.68
CA GLU A 371 -9.82 18.21 -16.10
C GLU A 371 -10.96 19.18 -16.46
N GLY A 372 -11.97 19.33 -15.60
CA GLY A 372 -13.16 20.16 -15.84
C GLY A 372 -14.23 19.46 -16.67
N SER A 373 -14.15 18.13 -16.82
CA SER A 373 -15.13 17.32 -17.51
C SER A 373 -16.37 17.06 -16.64
N LYS A 374 -17.54 16.96 -17.24
CA LYS A 374 -18.79 16.49 -16.58
C LYS A 374 -19.02 15.00 -16.78
N THR A 375 -18.16 14.33 -17.58
CA THR A 375 -18.26 12.91 -17.88
C THR A 375 -16.94 12.22 -17.58
N ILE A 376 -17.02 11.04 -16.99
CA ILE A 376 -15.88 10.15 -16.82
C ILE A 376 -15.70 9.40 -18.14
N THR A 377 -14.58 9.66 -18.81
CA THR A 377 -14.25 9.05 -20.10
C THR A 377 -13.39 7.80 -19.91
N ARG A 378 -13.18 7.08 -21.01
CA ARG A 378 -12.28 5.93 -21.09
C ARG A 378 -10.87 6.24 -20.59
N ILE A 379 -10.33 7.41 -20.93
CA ILE A 379 -8.98 7.83 -20.52
C ILE A 379 -8.90 7.96 -19.00
N HIS A 380 -9.91 8.55 -18.36
CA HIS A 380 -9.97 8.66 -16.89
C HIS A 380 -10.01 7.29 -16.23
N LEU A 381 -10.85 6.37 -16.76
CA LEU A 381 -10.98 5.00 -16.24
C LEU A 381 -9.68 4.22 -16.39
N ASP A 382 -9.10 4.20 -17.58
CA ASP A 382 -7.90 3.42 -17.87
C ASP A 382 -6.70 3.92 -17.04
N SER A 383 -6.55 5.24 -16.88
CA SER A 383 -5.51 5.83 -16.04
C SER A 383 -5.71 5.51 -14.55
N ALA A 384 -6.96 5.51 -14.07
CA ALA A 384 -7.27 5.15 -12.70
C ALA A 384 -7.08 3.65 -12.44
N ILE A 385 -7.47 2.79 -13.38
CA ILE A 385 -7.26 1.34 -13.33
C ILE A 385 -5.76 1.06 -13.25
N GLN A 386 -4.93 1.69 -14.09
CA GLN A 386 -3.47 1.51 -14.04
C GLN A 386 -2.92 1.79 -12.65
N LEU A 387 -3.28 2.92 -12.03
CA LEU A 387 -2.79 3.26 -10.70
C LEU A 387 -3.33 2.30 -9.62
N CYS A 388 -4.56 1.80 -9.76
CA CYS A 388 -5.12 0.80 -8.83
C CYS A 388 -4.43 -0.56 -8.96
N GLU A 389 -4.01 -0.97 -10.16
CA GLU A 389 -3.25 -2.21 -10.36
C GLU A 389 -1.85 -2.11 -9.74
N ASP A 390 -1.15 -1.00 -9.99
CA ASP A 390 0.16 -0.76 -9.35
C ASP A 390 0.03 -0.73 -7.81
N SER A 391 -1.01 -0.06 -7.30
CA SER A 391 -1.32 -0.04 -5.88
C SER A 391 -1.58 -1.44 -5.31
N GLY A 392 -2.22 -2.32 -6.07
CA GLY A 392 -2.44 -3.70 -5.69
C GLY A 392 -1.15 -4.51 -5.58
N GLU A 393 -0.16 -4.25 -6.44
CA GLU A 393 1.17 -4.87 -6.32
C GLU A 393 1.90 -4.38 -5.06
N HIS A 394 1.85 -3.07 -4.78
CA HIS A 394 2.41 -2.52 -3.55
C HIS A 394 1.70 -3.04 -2.30
N PHE A 395 0.38 -3.24 -2.34
CA PHE A 395 -0.36 -3.90 -1.26
C PHE A 395 0.14 -5.32 -1.00
N ASN A 396 0.37 -6.10 -2.04
CA ASN A 396 0.93 -7.44 -1.89
C ASN A 396 2.31 -7.43 -1.21
N ARG A 397 3.17 -6.47 -1.57
CA ARG A 397 4.48 -6.31 -0.90
C ARG A 397 4.33 -6.00 0.59
N VAL A 398 3.31 -5.21 0.98
CA VAL A 398 3.00 -4.92 2.39
C VAL A 398 2.54 -6.18 3.14
N ILE A 399 1.61 -6.94 2.56
CA ILE A 399 1.02 -8.12 3.22
C ILE A 399 1.94 -9.33 3.19
N CYS A 400 2.70 -9.53 2.12
CA CYS A 400 3.59 -10.67 1.96
C CYS A 400 4.99 -10.43 2.54
N LYS A 401 5.19 -9.35 3.30
CA LYS A 401 6.46 -9.17 4.01
C LYS A 401 6.72 -10.38 4.91
N GLU A 402 7.92 -10.90 4.80
CA GLU A 402 8.33 -12.09 5.55
C GLU A 402 8.10 -11.92 7.05
N GLY A 403 7.52 -12.96 7.67
CA GLY A 403 7.31 -13.00 9.11
C GLY A 403 8.63 -12.87 9.87
N ALA A 404 8.56 -12.44 11.12
CA ALA A 404 9.73 -12.28 11.98
C ALA A 404 10.61 -13.54 12.03
N TYR A 405 10.00 -14.73 12.02
CA TYR A 405 10.71 -16.01 11.99
C TYR A 405 11.52 -16.23 10.70
N ALA A 406 11.02 -15.79 9.55
CA ALA A 406 11.73 -15.93 8.29
C ALA A 406 12.92 -14.96 8.20
N ARG A 407 12.72 -13.73 8.67
CA ARG A 407 13.79 -12.73 8.79
C ARG A 407 14.88 -13.18 9.76
N LEU A 408 14.49 -13.81 10.88
CA LEU A 408 15.43 -14.39 11.85
C LEU A 408 16.26 -15.52 11.21
N ALA A 409 15.61 -16.44 10.49
CA ALA A 409 16.29 -17.54 9.83
C ALA A 409 17.30 -17.05 8.80
N ARG A 410 16.93 -16.07 7.96
CA ARG A 410 17.85 -15.47 6.98
C ARG A 410 19.01 -14.75 7.64
N TYR A 411 18.74 -13.93 8.65
CA TYR A 411 19.78 -13.22 9.37
C TYR A 411 20.84 -14.19 9.93
N ILE A 412 20.41 -15.28 10.60
CA ILE A 412 21.32 -16.27 11.15
C ILE A 412 22.13 -16.97 10.03
N ALA A 413 21.53 -17.18 8.84
CA ALA A 413 22.22 -17.79 7.71
C ALA A 413 23.19 -16.83 7.01
N GLU A 414 22.88 -15.54 6.93
CA GLU A 414 23.66 -14.54 6.20
C GLU A 414 24.86 -14.02 7.01
N ILE A 415 24.77 -14.01 8.35
CA ILE A 415 25.83 -13.48 9.21
C ILE A 415 27.15 -14.29 9.13
N GLY A 416 27.07 -15.58 8.75
CA GLY A 416 28.22 -16.45 8.51
C GLY A 416 29.10 -16.72 9.72
N LYS A 417 28.65 -16.40 10.94
CA LYS A 417 29.31 -16.67 12.22
C LYS A 417 28.30 -17.16 13.25
N GLU A 418 28.80 -17.74 14.33
CA GLU A 418 27.97 -18.09 15.47
C GLU A 418 27.47 -16.82 16.19
N VAL A 419 26.20 -16.79 16.55
CA VAL A 419 25.56 -15.68 17.27
C VAL A 419 24.85 -16.20 18.51
N THR A 420 24.82 -15.38 19.54
CA THR A 420 24.11 -15.66 20.78
C THR A 420 22.73 -14.99 20.79
N GLN A 421 21.90 -15.32 21.78
CA GLN A 421 20.63 -14.60 21.97
C GLN A 421 20.83 -13.09 22.25
N VAL A 422 21.96 -12.69 22.84
CA VAL A 422 22.28 -11.28 23.12
C VAL A 422 22.52 -10.56 21.80
N ASP A 423 23.33 -11.13 20.91
CA ASP A 423 23.59 -10.57 19.58
C ASP A 423 22.27 -10.37 18.79
N LEU A 424 21.37 -11.35 18.87
CA LEU A 424 20.07 -11.24 18.20
C LEU A 424 19.17 -10.14 18.79
N ILE A 425 19.25 -9.90 20.12
CA ILE A 425 18.48 -8.82 20.77
C ILE A 425 19.02 -7.44 20.38
N GLU A 426 20.33 -7.31 20.27
CA GLU A 426 20.99 -6.04 19.89
C GLU A 426 20.76 -5.70 18.43
N GLU A 427 20.89 -6.66 17.53
CA GLU A 427 20.85 -6.45 16.09
C GLU A 427 19.41 -6.48 15.50
N LEU A 428 18.49 -7.24 16.11
CA LEU A 428 17.15 -7.44 15.55
C LEU A 428 16.07 -6.76 16.38
N PRO A 429 15.51 -5.62 15.94
CA PRO A 429 14.47 -4.89 16.68
C PRO A 429 13.24 -5.73 17.05
N PHE A 430 12.91 -6.74 16.24
CA PHE A 430 11.78 -7.64 16.45
C PHE A 430 12.07 -8.85 17.35
N TYR A 431 13.35 -9.13 17.65
CA TYR A 431 13.74 -10.24 18.54
C TYR A 431 13.69 -9.79 20.00
N LYS A 432 12.53 -9.29 20.42
CA LYS A 432 12.24 -8.77 21.77
C LYS A 432 11.02 -9.50 22.35
N GLY A 433 10.85 -9.40 23.65
CA GLY A 433 9.72 -10.03 24.36
C GLY A 433 10.16 -11.02 25.43
N SER A 434 9.21 -11.83 25.94
CA SER A 434 9.49 -12.86 26.96
C SER A 434 10.37 -13.98 26.41
N GLU A 435 11.03 -14.71 27.30
CA GLU A 435 11.83 -15.89 26.89
C GLU A 435 11.03 -16.92 26.09
N SER A 436 9.77 -17.14 26.48
CA SER A 436 8.89 -18.06 25.76
C SER A 436 8.65 -17.60 24.33
N GLN A 437 8.34 -16.32 24.13
CA GLN A 437 8.14 -15.74 22.78
C GLN A 437 9.38 -15.86 21.89
N LYS A 438 10.57 -15.57 22.45
CA LYS A 438 11.84 -15.74 21.73
C LYS A 438 12.11 -17.20 21.35
N LYS A 439 11.87 -18.13 22.27
CA LYS A 439 12.01 -19.58 22.01
C LYS A 439 11.04 -20.05 20.92
N ASP A 440 9.80 -19.60 20.93
CA ASP A 440 8.81 -19.97 19.93
C ASP A 440 9.13 -19.35 18.56
N LEU A 441 9.58 -18.11 18.52
CA LEU A 441 10.06 -17.44 17.30
C LEU A 441 11.25 -18.20 16.69
N LEU A 442 12.20 -18.63 17.51
CA LEU A 442 13.35 -19.41 17.06
C LEU A 442 12.94 -20.80 16.55
N LYS A 443 11.99 -21.49 17.21
CA LYS A 443 11.46 -22.78 16.70
C LYS A 443 10.81 -22.59 15.32
N LEU A 444 10.01 -21.53 15.14
CA LEU A 444 9.41 -21.21 13.85
C LEU A 444 10.47 -20.86 12.79
N ALA A 445 11.52 -20.13 13.19
CA ALA A 445 12.63 -19.80 12.29
C ALA A 445 13.37 -21.06 11.81
N VAL A 446 13.65 -22.02 12.70
CA VAL A 446 14.25 -23.31 12.35
C VAL A 446 13.35 -24.09 11.39
N ALA A 447 12.05 -24.20 11.71
CA ALA A 447 11.08 -24.93 10.88
C ALA A 447 10.93 -24.29 9.48
N TRP A 448 10.88 -22.96 9.43
CA TRP A 448 10.83 -22.22 8.17
C TRP A 448 12.15 -22.35 7.39
N GLY A 449 13.27 -22.30 8.08
CA GLY A 449 14.60 -22.49 7.52
C GLY A 449 14.71 -23.82 6.75
N TYR A 450 14.33 -24.91 7.39
CA TYR A 450 14.32 -26.24 6.74
C TYR A 450 13.50 -26.26 5.44
N LYS A 451 12.33 -25.60 5.45
CA LYS A 451 11.48 -25.51 4.26
C LYS A 451 12.11 -24.68 3.13
N ASN A 452 13.04 -23.78 3.46
CA ASN A 452 13.65 -22.81 2.54
C ASN A 452 15.16 -23.02 2.36
N ASN A 453 15.65 -24.24 2.55
CA ASN A 453 17.06 -24.61 2.37
C ASN A 453 18.03 -23.85 3.28
N ILE A 454 17.57 -23.49 4.49
CA ILE A 454 18.40 -22.90 5.53
C ILE A 454 18.47 -23.86 6.71
N ILE A 455 19.67 -24.25 7.10
CA ILE A 455 19.90 -25.08 8.29
C ILE A 455 20.38 -24.16 9.40
N ILE A 456 19.64 -24.12 10.51
CA ILE A 456 20.05 -23.45 11.75
C ILE A 456 20.49 -24.48 12.74
N ARG A 457 21.76 -24.45 13.13
CA ARG A 457 22.37 -25.34 14.13
C ARG A 457 22.40 -24.62 15.48
N ARG A 458 22.26 -25.42 16.55
CA ARG A 458 22.36 -24.95 17.95
C ARG A 458 23.50 -25.70 18.62
N THR A 459 24.45 -24.97 19.15
CA THR A 459 25.57 -25.49 19.95
C THR A 459 25.50 -24.87 21.34
N TYR A 460 25.91 -25.62 22.34
CA TYR A 460 25.94 -25.15 23.72
C TYR A 460 27.37 -25.24 24.22
N VAL A 461 27.89 -24.11 24.72
CA VAL A 461 29.21 -24.01 25.36
C VAL A 461 28.99 -23.27 26.67
N ASP A 462 29.38 -23.87 27.78
CA ASP A 462 29.23 -23.32 29.13
C ASP A 462 27.80 -22.79 29.44
N ASP A 463 26.78 -23.59 29.05
CA ASP A 463 25.35 -23.26 29.16
C ASP A 463 24.88 -22.07 28.31
N ILE A 464 25.74 -21.52 27.44
CA ILE A 464 25.38 -20.47 26.50
C ILE A 464 24.99 -21.11 25.16
N GLU A 465 23.82 -20.75 24.63
CA GLU A 465 23.35 -21.20 23.32
C GLU A 465 23.97 -20.33 22.20
N PHE A 466 24.66 -20.98 21.28
CA PHE A 466 25.16 -20.39 20.04
C PHE A 466 24.33 -20.90 18.87
N LEU A 467 24.01 -19.99 17.97
CA LEU A 467 23.23 -20.25 16.76
C LEU A 467 24.11 -19.99 15.54
N SER A 468 24.20 -20.93 14.64
CA SER A 468 24.84 -20.76 13.34
C SER A 468 23.89 -21.18 12.22
N GLY A 469 23.92 -20.47 11.12
CA GLY A 469 23.08 -20.72 9.98
C GLY A 469 23.89 -20.99 8.71
N GLU A 470 23.39 -21.92 7.90
CA GLU A 470 23.96 -22.22 6.61
C GLU A 470 22.83 -22.24 5.59
N SER A 471 22.95 -21.44 4.54
CA SER A 471 22.06 -21.53 3.38
C SER A 471 22.59 -22.62 2.47
N LEU A 472 21.82 -23.69 2.34
CA LEU A 472 22.10 -24.71 1.32
C LEU A 472 21.90 -24.01 -0.03
N LYS A 473 22.95 -23.92 -0.83
CA LYS A 473 22.82 -23.51 -2.23
C LYS A 473 21.84 -24.47 -2.86
N GLU A 474 20.83 -23.98 -3.56
CA GLU A 474 20.09 -24.81 -4.50
C GLU A 474 21.13 -25.42 -5.42
N THR A 475 21.37 -26.72 -5.25
CA THR A 475 22.15 -27.48 -6.19
C THR A 475 21.37 -27.33 -7.48
N ASP A 476 21.98 -26.75 -8.51
CA ASP A 476 21.35 -26.69 -9.82
C ASP A 476 21.16 -28.18 -10.24
N ILE A 477 19.89 -28.63 -10.12
CA ILE A 477 19.53 -30.05 -10.38
C ILE A 477 20.02 -30.50 -11.76
N ASN A 478 20.33 -29.54 -12.61
CA ASN A 478 20.90 -29.76 -13.93
C ASN A 478 22.44 -29.86 -13.94
N LYS A 479 23.12 -29.62 -12.81
CA LYS A 479 24.59 -29.73 -12.72
C LYS A 479 25.00 -30.73 -11.65
N LEU A 480 25.29 -31.93 -12.08
CA LEU A 480 25.76 -33.01 -11.23
C LEU A 480 27.30 -33.09 -11.29
N GLN A 481 27.95 -33.26 -10.15
CA GLN A 481 29.37 -33.51 -10.07
C GLN A 481 29.61 -35.00 -9.97
N VAL A 482 30.42 -35.53 -10.87
CA VAL A 482 30.81 -36.93 -10.92
C VAL A 482 32.31 -36.99 -11.07
N ALA A 483 32.98 -37.75 -10.22
CA ALA A 483 34.40 -38.03 -10.38
C ALA A 483 34.58 -39.34 -11.17
N TYR A 484 35.51 -39.35 -12.10
CA TYR A 484 35.80 -40.53 -12.96
C TYR A 484 37.30 -40.70 -13.18
N SER A 485 37.72 -41.96 -13.42
CA SER A 485 39.08 -42.29 -13.74
C SER A 485 39.15 -43.59 -14.58
N ASN A 486 40.21 -43.76 -15.35
CA ASN A 486 40.56 -45.02 -15.99
C ASN A 486 41.20 -46.03 -15.01
N ASP A 487 41.67 -45.55 -13.86
CA ASP A 487 42.23 -46.34 -12.78
C ASP A 487 41.24 -46.45 -11.60
N ILE A 488 41.27 -47.57 -10.89
CA ILE A 488 40.35 -47.83 -9.78
C ILE A 488 40.67 -47.03 -8.52
N THR A 489 41.88 -46.50 -8.39
CA THR A 489 42.39 -45.81 -7.20
C THR A 489 42.91 -44.43 -7.44
N GLU A 490 43.47 -44.14 -8.61
CA GLU A 490 44.20 -42.92 -8.91
C GLU A 490 43.56 -42.11 -10.06
N GLY A 491 43.90 -40.86 -10.17
CA GLY A 491 43.52 -40.00 -11.31
C GLY A 491 42.04 -39.67 -11.42
N PHE A 492 41.29 -39.64 -10.31
CA PHE A 492 39.88 -39.26 -10.33
C PHE A 492 39.69 -37.79 -10.62
N GLU A 493 39.26 -37.48 -11.82
CA GLU A 493 38.97 -36.13 -12.25
C GLU A 493 37.49 -35.80 -12.03
N LEU A 494 37.22 -34.58 -11.59
CA LEU A 494 35.88 -34.07 -11.38
C LEU A 494 35.29 -33.57 -12.70
N ASN A 495 34.11 -34.05 -13.06
CA ASN A 495 33.35 -33.53 -14.18
C ASN A 495 31.97 -33.02 -13.72
N THR A 496 31.56 -31.89 -14.27
CA THR A 496 30.21 -31.32 -14.06
C THR A 496 29.36 -31.64 -15.28
N THR A 497 28.29 -32.42 -15.09
CA THR A 497 27.37 -32.83 -16.15
C THR A 497 25.93 -32.53 -15.76
N ASP A 498 25.01 -32.56 -16.70
CA ASP A 498 23.57 -32.57 -16.43
C ASP A 498 23.03 -34.00 -16.38
N PHE A 499 21.84 -34.17 -15.77
CA PHE A 499 21.22 -35.49 -15.64
C PHE A 499 20.99 -36.17 -17.00
N GLY A 500 20.67 -35.40 -18.04
CA GLY A 500 20.43 -35.90 -19.40
C GLY A 500 21.71 -36.37 -20.10
N GLN A 501 22.89 -35.88 -19.72
CA GLN A 501 24.18 -36.25 -20.27
C GLN A 501 24.90 -37.31 -19.43
N LEU A 502 24.42 -37.59 -18.21
CA LEU A 502 25.05 -38.54 -17.28
C LEU A 502 25.29 -39.92 -17.91
N HIS A 503 24.35 -40.43 -18.70
CA HIS A 503 24.45 -41.72 -19.38
C HIS A 503 25.61 -41.78 -20.39
N LYS A 504 26.03 -40.68 -20.99
CA LYS A 504 27.18 -40.64 -21.92
C LYS A 504 28.48 -40.77 -21.15
N LEU A 505 28.55 -40.22 -19.96
CA LEU A 505 29.69 -40.25 -19.07
C LEU A 505 29.84 -41.65 -18.44
N THR A 506 28.74 -42.22 -17.95
CA THR A 506 28.70 -43.52 -17.28
C THR A 506 28.66 -44.71 -18.25
N GLY A 507 28.37 -44.49 -19.53
CA GLY A 507 28.37 -45.52 -20.57
C GLY A 507 29.73 -45.73 -21.27
N ALA A 508 30.76 -44.96 -20.91
CA ALA A 508 32.10 -45.15 -21.48
C ALA A 508 32.74 -46.43 -20.95
N LYS A 509 33.30 -47.23 -21.86
CA LYS A 509 34.02 -48.48 -21.48
C LYS A 509 35.31 -48.14 -20.75
N ASP A 510 35.67 -48.98 -19.80
CA ASP A 510 36.91 -48.91 -19.03
C ASP A 510 37.08 -47.63 -18.18
N MET A 511 35.98 -47.13 -17.65
CA MET A 511 35.97 -45.98 -16.73
C MET A 511 35.34 -46.35 -15.39
N HIS A 512 35.91 -45.85 -14.31
CA HIS A 512 35.40 -45.96 -12.96
C HIS A 512 34.73 -44.64 -12.55
N TYR A 513 33.57 -44.70 -11.93
CA TYR A 513 32.77 -43.53 -11.52
C TYR A 513 32.52 -43.55 -10.03
N THR A 514 32.43 -42.34 -9.45
CA THR A 514 31.99 -42.17 -8.06
C THR A 514 31.25 -40.85 -7.89
N ALA A 515 30.27 -40.86 -7.00
CA ALA A 515 29.57 -39.66 -6.61
C ALA A 515 30.40 -38.77 -5.67
N HIS A 516 31.46 -39.30 -5.05
CA HIS A 516 32.35 -38.55 -4.16
C HIS A 516 33.53 -37.96 -4.93
N THR A 517 33.97 -36.79 -4.48
CA THR A 517 35.26 -36.21 -4.90
C THR A 517 36.34 -36.51 -3.85
N PHE A 518 37.60 -36.49 -4.25
CA PHE A 518 38.69 -36.89 -3.40
C PHE A 518 39.79 -35.83 -3.34
N ILE A 519 40.40 -35.66 -2.17
CA ILE A 519 41.58 -34.81 -2.00
C ILE A 519 42.76 -35.47 -2.72
N GLY A 520 43.36 -34.72 -3.66
CA GLY A 520 44.50 -35.19 -4.45
C GLY A 520 44.14 -36.26 -5.50
N ASN A 521 42.84 -36.32 -5.92
CA ASN A 521 42.36 -37.23 -6.97
C ASN A 521 42.63 -38.72 -6.73
N TYR A 522 42.79 -39.09 -5.47
CA TYR A 522 43.05 -40.46 -5.05
C TYR A 522 41.89 -41.01 -4.24
N ARG A 523 41.27 -42.09 -4.73
CA ARG A 523 40.10 -42.73 -4.14
C ARG A 523 40.48 -43.50 -2.88
N SER A 524 40.19 -42.89 -1.71
CA SER A 524 40.26 -43.57 -0.43
C SER A 524 39.27 -42.95 0.54
N GLY A 525 38.81 -43.70 1.55
CA GLY A 525 37.79 -43.25 2.47
C GLY A 525 38.19 -42.06 3.33
N ASP A 526 39.49 -41.96 3.64
CA ASP A 526 40.07 -40.84 4.41
C ASP A 526 40.30 -39.56 3.57
N LYS A 527 40.25 -39.67 2.26
CA LYS A 527 40.40 -38.56 1.32
C LYS A 527 39.10 -38.12 0.67
N ALA A 528 37.99 -38.81 0.95
CA ALA A 528 36.68 -38.42 0.43
C ALA A 528 36.24 -37.08 0.99
N ILE A 529 35.89 -36.15 0.10
CA ILE A 529 35.32 -34.87 0.47
C ILE A 529 33.84 -35.08 0.82
N PRO A 530 33.37 -34.62 1.99
CA PRO A 530 31.96 -34.77 2.38
C PRO A 530 31.01 -34.07 1.41
N GLY A 531 29.92 -34.72 1.07
CA GLY A 531 28.90 -34.25 0.14
C GLY A 531 28.96 -34.98 -1.21
N PHE A 532 27.77 -35.13 -1.82
CA PHE A 532 27.62 -35.70 -3.17
C PHE A 532 26.26 -35.28 -3.74
N ASP A 533 26.22 -35.12 -5.06
CA ASP A 533 25.00 -34.69 -5.77
C ASP A 533 24.23 -35.92 -6.31
N LEU A 534 24.80 -37.11 -6.28
CA LEU A 534 24.27 -38.30 -6.90
C LEU A 534 24.40 -39.51 -5.97
N LEU A 535 23.33 -40.28 -5.82
CA LEU A 535 23.35 -41.58 -5.17
C LEU A 535 23.45 -42.68 -6.25
N ILE A 536 24.52 -43.44 -6.23
CA ILE A 536 24.72 -44.58 -7.15
C ILE A 536 24.29 -45.83 -6.40
N LEU A 537 23.29 -46.52 -6.93
CA LEU A 537 22.84 -47.83 -6.44
C LEU A 537 23.38 -48.89 -7.37
N ASP A 538 24.22 -49.78 -6.83
CA ASP A 538 24.68 -50.99 -7.53
C ASP A 538 23.71 -52.14 -7.20
N ILE A 539 23.02 -52.66 -8.22
CA ILE A 539 22.01 -53.71 -8.05
C ILE A 539 22.57 -54.98 -8.68
N ASP A 540 23.22 -55.78 -7.85
CA ASP A 540 23.69 -57.12 -8.24
C ASP A 540 22.49 -58.06 -8.40
N GLY A 541 22.26 -58.52 -9.63
CA GLY A 541 21.35 -59.61 -9.95
C GLY A 541 19.95 -59.25 -10.42
N GLY A 542 19.84 -58.49 -11.49
CA GLY A 542 18.72 -58.61 -12.43
C GLY A 542 17.35 -58.09 -11.97
N CYS A 543 17.27 -56.88 -11.39
CA CYS A 543 16.02 -56.14 -11.36
C CYS A 543 15.83 -55.35 -12.65
N SER A 544 14.84 -55.74 -13.47
CA SER A 544 14.37 -54.86 -14.53
C SER A 544 13.65 -53.65 -13.89
N LEU A 545 14.16 -52.46 -14.14
CA LEU A 545 13.38 -51.22 -13.92
C LEU A 545 12.30 -51.19 -14.99
N ASN A 546 11.06 -51.50 -14.61
CA ASN A 546 9.86 -51.19 -15.39
C ASN A 546 9.38 -49.79 -15.06
#